data_7680ad95ea23e0a1ab19746515ef1792
#
_entry.id   7680ad95ea23e0a1ab19746515ef1792
#
_cell.length_a   1.000
_cell.length_b   1.000
_cell.length_c   1.000
_cell.angle_alpha   90.00
_cell.angle_beta   90.00
_cell.angle_gamma   90.00
#
_symmetry.space_group_name_H-M   'P 1'
#
loop_
_entity.id
_entity.type
_entity.pdbx_description
1 polymer ?
#
loop_
_entity_poly.entity_id
_entity_poly.type
_entity_poly.pdbx_seq_one_letter_code
_entity_poly.pdbx_strand_id
1 'polypeptide(L)'
;EKFGLDKENDLPFFRTLHSYAFNQLGMTKEKMMKSEDYKEFGQKCGIPIRTANYSTEDGTFNSDNEYLTIINTARVKRLDLLEYYDSRKNILDIERSTLFLLAEELKRFKKEKGLKDFTDLLELFLEKEMLNKFEVLFIDEAQDLSLLQWDMVRKIWARAGKTYIAGDDDQAIFKWAGADVDHFIALKEEVDDIQTLNQSYRIPG
;
A
#
# COMPACT_ATOMS: atom_id res chain seq x y z
N GLU A 1 -19.10 -16.29 -6.35
CA GLU A 1 -20.59 -16.51 -6.43
C GLU A 1 -21.04 -16.89 -7.84
N LYS A 2 -20.64 -16.15 -8.91
CA LYS A 2 -21.07 -16.43 -10.30
C LYS A 2 -20.62 -17.80 -10.84
N PHE A 3 -19.54 -18.35 -10.30
CA PHE A 3 -18.97 -19.64 -10.73
C PHE A 3 -19.07 -20.74 -9.65
N GLY A 4 -19.77 -20.49 -8.54
CA GLY A 4 -19.93 -21.44 -7.43
C GLY A 4 -18.63 -21.72 -6.65
N LEU A 5 -17.59 -20.89 -6.82
CA LEU A 5 -16.32 -21.03 -6.12
C LEU A 5 -16.40 -20.42 -4.72
N ASP A 6 -15.85 -21.14 -3.75
CA ASP A 6 -15.67 -20.69 -2.37
C ASP A 6 -14.35 -19.90 -2.26
N LYS A 7 -14.43 -18.69 -1.69
CA LYS A 7 -13.28 -17.78 -1.63
C LYS A 7 -12.15 -18.28 -0.72
N GLU A 8 -12.47 -19.01 0.33
CA GLU A 8 -11.49 -19.48 1.30
C GLU A 8 -10.86 -20.81 0.87
N ASN A 9 -11.67 -21.71 0.31
CA ASN A 9 -11.25 -23.06 -0.05
C ASN A 9 -10.72 -23.18 -1.48
N ASP A 10 -11.43 -22.54 -2.46
CA ASP A 10 -11.06 -22.65 -3.87
C ASP A 10 -10.12 -21.55 -4.33
N LEU A 11 -10.15 -20.37 -3.68
CA LEU A 11 -9.39 -19.20 -4.06
C LEU A 11 -8.61 -18.58 -2.87
N PRO A 12 -7.82 -19.35 -2.11
CA PRO A 12 -7.18 -18.89 -0.88
C PRO A 12 -6.19 -17.73 -1.09
N PHE A 13 -5.69 -17.57 -2.31
CA PHE A 13 -4.74 -16.52 -2.70
C PHE A 13 -5.37 -15.38 -3.50
N PHE A 14 -6.67 -15.39 -3.77
CA PHE A 14 -7.39 -14.28 -4.39
C PHE A 14 -7.65 -13.19 -3.33
N ARG A 15 -6.67 -12.32 -3.15
CA ARG A 15 -6.61 -11.36 -2.02
C ARG A 15 -5.95 -10.06 -2.45
N THR A 16 -6.23 -8.97 -1.72
CA THR A 16 -5.41 -7.76 -1.80
C THR A 16 -4.00 -8.02 -1.25
N LEU A 17 -3.02 -7.24 -1.67
CA LEU A 17 -1.64 -7.35 -1.20
C LEU A 17 -1.53 -7.25 0.34
N HIS A 18 -2.27 -6.31 0.95
CA HIS A 18 -2.32 -6.18 2.41
C HIS A 18 -2.90 -7.42 3.09
N SER A 19 -4.00 -7.97 2.56
CA SER A 19 -4.59 -9.21 3.09
C SER A 19 -3.66 -10.40 2.94
N TYR A 20 -2.91 -10.47 1.83
CA TYR A 20 -1.90 -11.51 1.65
C TYR A 20 -0.75 -11.35 2.65
N ALA A 21 -0.20 -10.15 2.80
CA ALA A 21 0.84 -9.86 3.79
C ALA A 21 0.38 -10.18 5.22
N PHE A 22 -0.83 -9.76 5.59
CA PHE A 22 -1.42 -10.01 6.91
C PHE A 22 -1.44 -11.52 7.24
N ASN A 23 -1.90 -12.35 6.31
CA ASN A 23 -1.95 -13.79 6.49
C ASN A 23 -0.55 -14.42 6.52
N GLN A 24 0.32 -14.02 5.62
CA GLN A 24 1.68 -14.56 5.54
C GLN A 24 2.53 -14.22 6.78
N LEU A 25 2.25 -13.11 7.44
CA LEU A 25 2.90 -12.69 8.68
C LEU A 25 2.26 -13.27 9.94
N GLY A 26 1.14 -14.00 9.82
CA GLY A 26 0.39 -14.50 10.97
C GLY A 26 -0.11 -13.37 11.88
N MET A 27 -0.45 -12.23 11.29
CA MET A 27 -0.95 -11.08 12.04
C MET A 27 -2.37 -11.30 12.55
N THR A 28 -2.71 -10.64 13.65
CA THR A 28 -4.08 -10.63 14.21
C THR A 28 -4.64 -9.21 14.21
N LYS A 29 -5.98 -9.10 14.19
CA LYS A 29 -6.67 -7.80 14.14
C LYS A 29 -6.38 -6.92 15.36
N GLU A 30 -6.06 -7.54 16.51
CA GLU A 30 -5.73 -6.85 17.77
C GLU A 30 -4.38 -6.13 17.69
N LYS A 31 -3.49 -6.61 16.82
CA LYS A 31 -2.18 -6.00 16.58
C LYS A 31 -2.19 -4.91 15.50
N MET A 32 -3.35 -4.68 14.87
CA MET A 32 -3.48 -3.63 13.86
C MET A 32 -3.92 -2.32 14.48
N MET A 33 -3.26 -1.21 14.09
CA MET A 33 -3.68 0.14 14.46
C MET A 33 -5.09 0.44 13.97
N LYS A 34 -5.91 1.00 14.86
CA LYS A 34 -7.28 1.46 14.59
C LYS A 34 -7.36 2.98 14.72
N SER A 35 -8.49 3.55 14.31
CA SER A 35 -8.74 5.00 14.44
C SER A 35 -8.55 5.49 15.88
N GLU A 36 -8.91 4.69 16.88
CA GLU A 36 -8.77 5.03 18.30
C GLU A 36 -7.30 5.16 18.71
N ASP A 37 -6.43 4.28 18.19
CA ASP A 37 -4.99 4.33 18.47
C ASP A 37 -4.35 5.58 17.87
N TYR A 38 -4.78 6.00 16.67
CA TYR A 38 -4.31 7.27 16.08
C TYR A 38 -4.80 8.49 16.87
N LYS A 39 -6.03 8.46 17.39
CA LYS A 39 -6.54 9.53 18.27
C LYS A 39 -5.77 9.62 19.58
N GLU A 40 -5.46 8.46 20.18
CA GLU A 40 -4.63 8.39 21.38
C GLU A 40 -3.21 8.91 21.11
N PHE A 41 -2.61 8.51 19.98
CA PHE A 41 -1.33 9.05 19.53
C PHE A 41 -1.38 10.57 19.40
N GLY A 42 -2.44 11.11 18.75
CA GLY A 42 -2.64 12.56 18.61
C GLY A 42 -2.72 13.26 19.96
N GLN A 43 -3.48 12.73 20.92
CA GLN A 43 -3.55 13.27 22.27
C GLN A 43 -2.19 13.28 22.98
N LYS A 44 -1.41 12.17 22.86
CA LYS A 44 -0.07 12.08 23.42
C LYS A 44 0.89 13.12 22.84
N CYS A 45 0.78 13.41 21.55
CA CYS A 45 1.65 14.36 20.86
C CYS A 45 1.13 15.81 20.81
N GLY A 46 -0.06 16.06 21.34
CA GLY A 46 -0.67 17.40 21.33
C GLY A 46 -1.13 17.85 19.94
N ILE A 47 -1.41 16.91 19.03
CA ILE A 47 -1.91 17.20 17.67
C ILE A 47 -3.34 16.68 17.49
N PRO A 48 -4.23 17.45 16.83
CA PRO A 48 -5.59 17.00 16.57
C PRO A 48 -5.59 15.92 15.47
N ILE A 49 -6.19 14.76 15.76
CA ILE A 49 -6.47 13.71 14.79
C ILE A 49 -7.93 13.30 14.99
N ARG A 50 -8.78 13.62 14.03
CA ARG A 50 -10.21 13.24 14.03
C ARG A 50 -10.42 11.97 13.24
N THR A 51 -9.75 11.87 12.10
CA THR A 51 -9.82 10.74 11.18
C THR A 51 -8.43 10.25 10.85
N ALA A 52 -8.18 8.98 11.07
CA ALA A 52 -7.01 8.27 10.55
C ALA A 52 -7.36 6.79 10.42
N ASN A 53 -7.43 6.30 9.21
CA ASN A 53 -7.76 4.91 8.91
C ASN A 53 -7.21 4.49 7.55
N TYR A 54 -7.24 3.18 7.32
CA TYR A 54 -6.96 2.62 6.00
C TYR A 54 -8.27 2.13 5.36
N SER A 55 -8.42 2.38 4.07
CA SER A 55 -9.46 1.77 3.26
C SER A 55 -9.30 0.25 3.26
N THR A 56 -10.40 -0.47 3.40
CA THR A 56 -10.41 -1.94 3.37
C THR A 56 -10.33 -2.50 1.96
N GLU A 57 -10.60 -1.69 0.95
CA GLU A 57 -10.63 -2.09 -0.45
C GLU A 57 -9.23 -2.05 -1.08
N ASP A 58 -8.57 -0.92 -0.99
CA ASP A 58 -7.29 -0.65 -1.67
C ASP A 58 -6.09 -0.45 -0.71
N GLY A 59 -6.36 -0.35 0.61
CA GLY A 59 -5.32 -0.10 1.61
C GLY A 59 -4.82 1.34 1.64
N THR A 60 -5.54 2.28 1.01
CA THR A 60 -5.20 3.70 1.01
C THR A 60 -5.35 4.29 2.41
N PHE A 61 -4.34 5.02 2.86
CA PHE A 61 -4.38 5.75 4.12
C PHE A 61 -5.12 7.07 3.98
N ASN A 62 -6.10 7.30 4.84
CA ASN A 62 -6.87 8.53 4.91
C ASN A 62 -6.73 9.16 6.28
N SER A 63 -6.32 10.42 6.33
CA SER A 63 -6.23 11.19 7.57
C SER A 63 -6.56 12.67 7.32
N ASP A 64 -7.18 13.29 8.32
CA ASP A 64 -7.35 14.75 8.37
C ASP A 64 -6.10 15.47 8.92
N ASN A 65 -5.08 14.72 9.31
CA ASN A 65 -3.82 15.26 9.80
C ASN A 65 -2.74 15.16 8.70
N GLU A 66 -2.24 16.31 8.25
CA GLU A 66 -1.29 16.41 7.16
C GLU A 66 0.04 15.74 7.47
N TYR A 67 0.54 15.82 8.73
CA TYR A 67 1.77 15.13 9.14
C TYR A 67 1.67 13.61 8.92
N LEU A 68 0.55 13.00 9.36
CA LEU A 68 0.36 11.55 9.17
C LEU A 68 0.26 11.17 7.69
N THR A 69 -0.42 12.00 6.89
CA THR A 69 -0.52 11.79 5.45
C THR A 69 0.85 11.83 4.79
N ILE A 70 1.69 12.81 5.12
CA ILE A 70 3.06 12.93 4.57
C ILE A 70 3.94 11.76 5.01
N ILE A 71 3.89 11.39 6.31
CA ILE A 71 4.64 10.25 6.84
C ILE A 71 4.27 8.97 6.07
N ASN A 72 2.99 8.70 5.88
CA ASN A 72 2.55 7.52 5.17
C ASN A 72 2.91 7.57 3.68
N THR A 73 2.70 8.71 3.03
CA THR A 73 2.97 8.86 1.59
C THR A 73 4.45 8.69 1.28
N ALA A 74 5.36 9.22 2.10
CA ALA A 74 6.80 9.00 1.93
C ALA A 74 7.14 7.50 2.00
N ARG A 75 6.55 6.77 2.95
CA ARG A 75 6.77 5.32 3.12
C ARG A 75 6.28 4.52 1.91
N VAL A 76 5.04 4.74 1.46
CA VAL A 76 4.49 3.99 0.31
C VAL A 76 5.17 4.32 -1.01
N LYS A 77 5.76 5.53 -1.12
CA LYS A 77 6.61 5.94 -2.25
C LYS A 77 8.08 5.54 -2.10
N ARG A 78 8.47 4.89 -1.01
CA ARG A 78 9.85 4.47 -0.74
C ARG A 78 10.84 5.64 -0.75
N LEU A 79 10.40 6.82 -0.33
CA LEU A 79 11.21 8.04 -0.27
C LEU A 79 11.65 8.32 1.18
N ASP A 80 12.82 8.93 1.33
CA ASP A 80 13.19 9.52 2.61
C ASP A 80 12.18 10.60 2.99
N LEU A 81 11.75 10.61 4.26
CA LEU A 81 10.70 11.52 4.73
C LEU A 81 11.08 12.99 4.59
N LEU A 82 12.34 13.33 4.91
CA LEU A 82 12.79 14.72 4.89
C LEU A 82 13.08 15.20 3.47
N GLU A 83 13.60 14.33 2.60
CA GLU A 83 13.76 14.61 1.17
C GLU A 83 12.39 14.80 0.51
N TYR A 84 11.41 13.95 0.84
CA TYR A 84 10.04 14.09 0.35
C TYR A 84 9.41 15.42 0.80
N TYR A 85 9.55 15.78 2.08
CA TYR A 85 9.12 17.07 2.60
C TYR A 85 9.82 18.23 1.88
N ASP A 86 11.15 18.22 1.76
CA ASP A 86 11.93 19.29 1.16
C ASP A 86 11.56 19.53 -0.32
N SER A 87 11.17 18.47 -1.04
CA SER A 87 10.65 18.58 -2.43
C SER A 87 9.29 19.28 -2.52
N ARG A 88 8.55 19.39 -1.42
CA ARG A 88 7.17 19.91 -1.36
C ARG A 88 6.98 21.06 -0.37
N LYS A 89 8.02 21.54 0.27
CA LYS A 89 7.97 22.58 1.33
C LYS A 89 7.21 23.86 0.96
N ASN A 90 7.14 24.19 -0.34
CA ASN A 90 6.42 25.37 -0.82
C ASN A 90 4.90 25.18 -0.90
N ILE A 91 4.40 23.95 -0.73
CA ILE A 91 2.98 23.58 -0.83
C ILE A 91 2.43 23.15 0.53
N LEU A 92 3.31 22.61 1.39
CA LEU A 92 2.94 22.07 2.70
C LEU A 92 2.96 23.17 3.76
N ASP A 93 1.89 23.28 4.53
CA ASP A 93 1.77 24.18 5.70
C ASP A 93 2.08 23.44 7.00
N ILE A 94 3.21 22.71 7.01
CA ILE A 94 3.67 21.95 8.18
C ILE A 94 5.15 22.22 8.47
N GLU A 95 5.53 22.10 9.73
CA GLU A 95 6.89 22.34 10.18
C GLU A 95 7.73 21.06 10.07
N ARG A 96 8.93 21.18 9.47
CA ARG A 96 9.87 20.08 9.21
C ARG A 96 10.32 19.37 10.49
N SER A 97 10.63 20.12 11.55
CA SER A 97 11.07 19.56 12.84
C SER A 97 9.94 18.75 13.50
N THR A 98 8.73 19.29 13.47
CA THR A 98 7.54 18.62 13.99
C THR A 98 7.22 17.35 13.21
N LEU A 99 7.35 17.38 11.88
CA LEU A 99 7.16 16.20 11.03
C LEU A 99 8.11 15.07 11.43
N PHE A 100 9.40 15.38 11.61
CA PHE A 100 10.39 14.38 12.02
C PHE A 100 10.09 13.81 13.40
N LEU A 101 9.80 14.67 14.38
CA LEU A 101 9.46 14.24 15.74
C LEU A 101 8.23 13.33 15.76
N LEU A 102 7.18 13.70 15.03
CA LEU A 102 5.96 12.89 14.96
C LEU A 102 6.18 11.55 14.28
N ALA A 103 7.03 11.47 13.26
CA ALA A 103 7.38 10.20 12.62
C ALA A 103 8.10 9.25 13.59
N GLU A 104 9.07 9.75 14.37
CA GLU A 104 9.77 8.96 15.37
C GLU A 104 8.86 8.56 16.56
N GLU A 105 8.01 9.50 17.02
CA GLU A 105 7.03 9.20 18.06
C GLU A 105 6.01 8.15 17.62
N LEU A 106 5.55 8.18 16.35
CA LEU A 106 4.63 7.16 15.83
C LEU A 106 5.28 5.78 15.80
N LYS A 107 6.54 5.69 15.38
CA LYS A 107 7.31 4.43 15.45
C LYS A 107 7.41 3.91 16.88
N ARG A 108 7.74 4.81 17.83
CA ARG A 108 7.85 4.47 19.25
C ARG A 108 6.51 4.02 19.82
N PHE A 109 5.44 4.74 19.57
CA PHE A 109 4.09 4.43 20.00
C PHE A 109 3.65 3.04 19.52
N LYS A 110 3.84 2.76 18.23
CA LYS A 110 3.53 1.44 17.65
C LYS A 110 4.34 0.33 18.32
N LYS A 111 5.63 0.56 18.57
CA LYS A 111 6.52 -0.40 19.23
C LYS A 111 6.10 -0.67 20.68
N GLU A 112 5.81 0.38 21.47
CA GLU A 112 5.38 0.29 22.86
C GLU A 112 4.08 -0.50 23.02
N LYS A 113 3.14 -0.31 22.10
CA LYS A 113 1.84 -1.00 22.11
C LYS A 113 1.83 -2.34 21.38
N GLY A 114 2.90 -2.70 20.69
CA GLY A 114 2.95 -3.90 19.84
C GLY A 114 2.04 -3.82 18.62
N LEU A 115 1.73 -2.60 18.17
CA LEU A 115 0.83 -2.35 17.05
C LEU A 115 1.58 -2.21 15.72
N LYS A 116 0.88 -2.49 14.64
CA LYS A 116 1.32 -2.30 13.25
C LYS A 116 0.25 -1.60 12.46
N ASP A 117 0.62 -0.71 11.56
CA ASP A 117 -0.28 -0.17 10.55
C ASP A 117 -0.23 -1.00 9.25
N PHE A 118 -1.08 -0.68 8.29
CA PHE A 118 -1.14 -1.42 7.01
C PHE A 118 0.15 -1.29 6.20
N THR A 119 0.82 -0.14 6.27
CA THR A 119 2.11 0.06 5.60
C THR A 119 3.20 -0.79 6.25
N ASP A 120 3.19 -0.94 7.59
CA ASP A 120 4.10 -1.87 8.28
C ASP A 120 3.95 -3.32 7.80
N LEU A 121 2.74 -3.75 7.40
CA LEU A 121 2.54 -5.11 6.89
C LEU A 121 3.34 -5.35 5.60
N LEU A 122 3.33 -4.38 4.69
CA LEU A 122 4.07 -4.50 3.44
C LEU A 122 5.58 -4.46 3.70
N GLU A 123 6.05 -3.55 4.56
CA GLU A 123 7.46 -3.45 4.94
C GLU A 123 7.96 -4.74 5.59
N LEU A 124 7.22 -5.29 6.57
CA LEU A 124 7.55 -6.57 7.22
C LEU A 124 7.50 -7.76 6.25
N PHE A 125 6.57 -7.74 5.28
CA PHE A 125 6.52 -8.77 4.25
C PHE A 125 7.78 -8.76 3.38
N LEU A 126 8.33 -7.58 3.09
CA LEU A 126 9.59 -7.47 2.35
C LEU A 126 10.78 -8.06 3.11
N GLU A 127 10.76 -8.05 4.43
CA GLU A 127 11.80 -8.68 5.26
C GLU A 127 11.68 -10.21 5.34
N LYS A 128 10.52 -10.77 4.98
CA LYS A 128 10.28 -12.22 5.06
C LYS A 128 11.10 -12.99 4.02
N GLU A 129 11.91 -13.95 4.46
CA GLU A 129 12.78 -14.73 3.58
C GLU A 129 12.03 -15.84 2.81
N MET A 130 11.12 -16.54 3.50
CA MET A 130 10.38 -17.65 2.91
C MET A 130 9.01 -17.22 2.41
N LEU A 131 8.81 -17.37 1.11
CA LEU A 131 7.55 -17.10 0.42
C LEU A 131 7.02 -18.33 -0.30
N ASN A 132 5.72 -18.37 -0.50
CA ASN A 132 5.08 -19.36 -1.34
C ASN A 132 5.62 -19.28 -2.78
N LYS A 133 5.70 -20.43 -3.46
CA LYS A 133 5.88 -20.48 -4.90
C LYS A 133 4.52 -20.59 -5.56
N PHE A 134 4.36 -19.88 -6.67
CA PHE A 134 3.15 -19.93 -7.48
C PHE A 134 3.47 -20.42 -8.88
N GLU A 135 2.63 -21.28 -9.42
CA GLU A 135 2.73 -21.65 -10.84
C GLU A 135 2.31 -20.48 -11.72
N VAL A 136 1.24 -19.79 -11.32
CA VAL A 136 0.71 -18.63 -12.02
C VAL A 136 0.38 -17.52 -11.02
N LEU A 137 0.75 -16.29 -11.36
CA LEU A 137 0.45 -15.07 -10.63
C LEU A 137 -0.36 -14.13 -11.52
N PHE A 138 -1.46 -13.62 -11.00
CA PHE A 138 -2.26 -12.56 -11.63
C PHE A 138 -2.22 -11.32 -10.76
N ILE A 139 -1.86 -10.19 -11.36
CA ILE A 139 -1.92 -8.85 -10.74
C ILE A 139 -2.95 -8.05 -11.51
N ASP A 140 -3.96 -7.59 -10.82
CA ASP A 140 -5.05 -6.77 -11.37
C ASP A 140 -4.97 -5.35 -10.84
N GLU A 141 -5.51 -4.38 -11.59
CA GLU A 141 -5.48 -2.93 -11.30
C GLU A 141 -4.06 -2.42 -10.98
N ALA A 142 -3.08 -2.88 -11.76
CA ALA A 142 -1.65 -2.66 -11.50
C ALA A 142 -1.24 -1.17 -11.56
N GLN A 143 -2.00 -0.31 -12.25
CA GLN A 143 -1.78 1.14 -12.31
C GLN A 143 -1.99 1.85 -10.96
N ASP A 144 -2.72 1.22 -10.03
CA ASP A 144 -3.03 1.80 -8.71
C ASP A 144 -2.03 1.41 -7.62
N LEU A 145 -1.02 0.61 -7.95
CA LEU A 145 -0.01 0.16 -6.99
C LEU A 145 1.01 1.26 -6.67
N SER A 146 1.29 1.44 -5.38
CA SER A 146 2.42 2.25 -4.90
C SER A 146 3.76 1.52 -5.11
N LEU A 147 4.89 2.23 -5.03
CA LEU A 147 6.22 1.60 -5.13
C LEU A 147 6.45 0.52 -4.06
N LEU A 148 5.98 0.74 -2.83
CA LEU A 148 6.07 -0.28 -1.78
C LEU A 148 5.27 -1.54 -2.12
N GLN A 149 4.09 -1.40 -2.75
CA GLN A 149 3.30 -2.52 -3.24
C GLN A 149 3.98 -3.20 -4.43
N TRP A 150 4.62 -2.44 -5.32
CA TRP A 150 5.42 -2.98 -6.41
C TRP A 150 6.61 -3.79 -5.92
N ASP A 151 7.32 -3.33 -4.89
CA ASP A 151 8.40 -4.12 -4.26
C ASP A 151 7.87 -5.47 -3.77
N MET A 152 6.68 -5.49 -3.15
CA MET A 152 6.04 -6.72 -2.72
C MET A 152 5.66 -7.62 -3.91
N VAL A 153 5.05 -7.06 -4.97
CA VAL A 153 4.71 -7.78 -6.20
C VAL A 153 5.96 -8.39 -6.81
N ARG A 154 7.03 -7.61 -6.99
CA ARG A 154 8.31 -8.09 -7.56
C ARG A 154 8.90 -9.25 -6.75
N LYS A 155 8.81 -9.18 -5.44
CA LYS A 155 9.27 -10.25 -4.55
C LYS A 155 8.48 -11.55 -4.73
N ILE A 156 7.16 -11.46 -4.98
CA ILE A 156 6.29 -12.61 -5.27
C ILE A 156 6.53 -13.10 -6.70
N TRP A 157 6.62 -12.18 -7.67
CA TRP A 157 6.85 -12.46 -9.08
C TRP A 157 8.14 -13.27 -9.30
N ALA A 158 9.22 -12.90 -8.64
CA ALA A 158 10.48 -13.64 -8.72
C ALA A 158 10.38 -15.13 -8.32
N ARG A 159 9.27 -15.56 -7.76
CA ARG A 159 8.99 -16.93 -7.33
C ARG A 159 7.79 -17.57 -8.06
N ALA A 160 7.23 -16.87 -9.04
CA ALA A 160 6.14 -17.35 -9.87
C ALA A 160 6.68 -17.99 -11.16
N GLY A 161 5.99 -19.03 -11.65
CA GLY A 161 6.33 -19.68 -12.91
C GLY A 161 5.89 -18.83 -14.10
N LYS A 162 4.70 -18.23 -14.02
CA LYS A 162 4.11 -17.37 -15.04
C LYS A 162 3.39 -16.20 -14.37
N THR A 163 3.54 -14.99 -14.91
CA THR A 163 2.90 -13.80 -14.33
C THR A 163 2.12 -13.05 -15.39
N TYR A 164 0.90 -12.66 -15.05
CA TYR A 164 0.04 -11.81 -15.84
C TYR A 164 -0.24 -10.54 -15.04
N ILE A 165 -0.02 -9.39 -15.67
CA ILE A 165 -0.25 -8.07 -15.07
C ILE A 165 -1.27 -7.36 -15.94
N ALA A 166 -2.38 -6.95 -15.32
CA ALA A 166 -3.44 -6.19 -15.97
C ALA A 166 -3.57 -4.81 -15.31
N GLY A 167 -3.82 -3.81 -16.12
CA GLY A 167 -4.02 -2.45 -15.67
C GLY A 167 -4.33 -1.51 -16.83
N ASP A 168 -4.80 -0.31 -16.50
CA ASP A 168 -5.19 0.72 -17.44
C ASP A 168 -4.64 2.06 -16.94
N ASP A 169 -3.59 2.57 -17.57
CA ASP A 169 -2.91 3.81 -17.18
C ASP A 169 -3.82 5.05 -17.32
N ASP A 170 -4.83 5.03 -18.21
CA ASP A 170 -5.83 6.08 -18.33
C ASP A 170 -6.82 6.11 -17.14
N GLN A 171 -6.95 5.02 -16.40
CA GLN A 171 -7.79 4.92 -15.20
C GLN A 171 -7.04 5.20 -13.88
N ALA A 172 -5.78 5.57 -13.93
CA ALA A 172 -4.95 5.81 -12.75
C ALA A 172 -5.34 7.10 -12.02
N ILE A 173 -6.21 6.99 -11.02
CA ILE A 173 -6.71 8.12 -10.22
C ILE A 173 -6.04 8.25 -8.84
N PHE A 174 -5.27 7.25 -8.40
CA PHE A 174 -4.69 7.20 -7.04
C PHE A 174 -3.25 7.73 -6.94
N LYS A 175 -2.77 8.53 -7.89
CA LYS A 175 -1.44 9.19 -7.82
C LYS A 175 -1.23 9.99 -6.54
N TRP A 176 -2.29 10.64 -6.04
CA TRP A 176 -2.28 11.41 -4.79
C TRP A 176 -2.08 10.51 -3.54
N ALA A 177 -2.55 9.26 -3.61
CA ALA A 177 -2.41 8.28 -2.53
C ALA A 177 -1.09 7.49 -2.57
N GLY A 178 -0.27 7.73 -3.58
CA GLY A 178 1.05 7.11 -3.70
C GLY A 178 1.19 6.11 -4.86
N ALA A 179 0.17 5.89 -5.69
CA ALA A 179 0.27 5.06 -6.88
C ALA A 179 1.35 5.57 -7.83
N ASP A 180 2.13 4.65 -8.40
CA ASP A 180 3.21 4.93 -9.32
C ASP A 180 2.90 4.39 -10.71
N VAL A 181 2.20 5.21 -11.49
CA VAL A 181 1.79 4.87 -12.86
C VAL A 181 2.99 4.79 -13.80
N ASP A 182 4.00 5.61 -13.57
CA ASP A 182 5.21 5.62 -14.41
C ASP A 182 5.95 4.29 -14.28
N HIS A 183 5.95 3.70 -13.07
CA HIS A 183 6.47 2.36 -12.84
C HIS A 183 5.66 1.29 -13.61
N PHE A 184 4.32 1.37 -13.60
CA PHE A 184 3.47 0.47 -14.37
C PHE A 184 3.74 0.57 -15.88
N ILE A 185 3.85 1.79 -16.41
CA ILE A 185 4.15 2.02 -17.83
C ILE A 185 5.53 1.46 -18.19
N ALA A 186 6.53 1.61 -17.33
CA ALA A 186 7.89 1.13 -17.56
C ALA A 186 7.98 -0.41 -17.64
N LEU A 187 7.02 -1.15 -17.08
CA LEU A 187 6.98 -2.62 -17.18
C LEU A 187 6.93 -3.15 -18.62
N LYS A 188 6.50 -2.31 -19.58
CA LYS A 188 6.51 -2.65 -21.01
C LYS A 188 7.89 -3.11 -21.52
N GLU A 189 8.96 -2.66 -20.86
CA GLU A 189 10.33 -3.03 -21.21
C GLU A 189 10.81 -4.33 -20.53
N GLU A 190 10.05 -4.84 -19.55
CA GLU A 190 10.44 -5.98 -18.71
C GLU A 190 9.61 -7.25 -19.00
N VAL A 191 8.46 -7.11 -19.67
CA VAL A 191 7.54 -8.23 -19.92
C VAL A 191 7.79 -8.86 -21.31
N ASP A 192 7.53 -10.17 -21.43
CA ASP A 192 7.78 -10.92 -22.66
C ASP A 192 6.75 -10.60 -23.75
N ASP A 193 5.50 -10.26 -23.39
CA ASP A 193 4.40 -9.99 -24.32
C ASP A 193 3.44 -8.94 -23.76
N ILE A 194 2.88 -8.12 -24.66
CA ILE A 194 1.95 -7.06 -24.32
C ILE A 194 0.71 -7.19 -25.19
N GLN A 195 -0.46 -7.28 -24.55
CA GLN A 195 -1.73 -7.32 -25.23
C GLN A 195 -2.60 -6.12 -24.82
N THR A 196 -3.06 -5.36 -25.81
CA THR A 196 -3.95 -4.23 -25.58
C THR A 196 -5.38 -4.61 -25.92
N LEU A 197 -6.28 -4.41 -24.95
CA LEU A 197 -7.72 -4.61 -25.14
C LEU A 197 -8.35 -3.30 -25.61
N ASN A 198 -8.58 -3.18 -26.92
CA ASN A 198 -9.01 -1.91 -27.55
C ASN A 198 -10.50 -1.59 -27.37
N GLN A 199 -11.31 -2.51 -26.83
CA GLN A 199 -12.75 -2.32 -26.68
C GLN A 199 -13.13 -2.11 -25.23
N SER A 200 -13.67 -0.92 -24.91
CA SER A 200 -14.29 -0.65 -23.60
C SER A 200 -15.73 -1.14 -23.60
N TYR A 201 -16.11 -1.84 -22.53
CA TYR A 201 -17.51 -2.23 -22.26
C TYR A 201 -18.13 -1.41 -21.10
N ARG A 202 -17.36 -0.48 -20.54
CA ARG A 202 -17.77 0.32 -19.38
C ARG A 202 -18.50 1.61 -19.80
N ILE A 203 -18.16 2.15 -20.96
CA ILE A 203 -18.78 3.35 -21.52
C ILE A 203 -19.53 2.92 -22.80
N PRO A 204 -20.87 3.09 -22.86
CA PRO A 204 -21.59 2.91 -24.13
C PRO A 204 -21.07 3.93 -25.14
N GLY A 205 -20.72 3.45 -26.32
CA GLY A 205 -20.31 4.29 -27.46
C GLY A 205 -21.44 5.13 -28.02
#